data_27393a7b825d92e6ca6425e2d796416c
#
_entry.id   27393a7b825d92e6ca6425e2d796416c
#
_cell.length_a   1.000
_cell.length_b   1.000
_cell.length_c   1.000
_cell.angle_alpha   90.00
_cell.angle_beta   90.00
_cell.angle_gamma   90.00
#
_symmetry.space_group_name_H-M   'P 1'
#
loop_
_entity.id
_entity.type
_entity.pdbx_description
1 polymer ?
#
loop_
_entity_poly.entity_id
_entity_poly.type
_entity_poly.pdbx_seq_one_letter_code
_entity_poly.pdbx_strand_id
1 'polypeptide(L)'
;MKICDLTQFYSPVSGGVKRYIAEKVAYLHAHTEDEHVLIVPGAQDELTVNGRAKVYTLKSPLISRTSRYRALLRLEAVEDILVREKPGVIESGDPYQMAWKAIASGEALNIPVVGFYHSHFPEAYLRSAAKFFGRTFTEFAMDIAQRYVRHLYNRFARTMVPSPALRQVLADWGVENAVNIDLGVNTAIFRPEPEDARATRERLALPADRTLLLYVGRLAHEKNTLTLFRAFERLEAIRPGTFHLLVVGDGNQRPEFEQLQAKLPGRITWLPYCGDSHELARLYRAADLFVHPGVQETFGLVTLESQACGTPVIGIRGSYMDRIIHNDQAFWAGENTPEALALAIAETTSLDLAALGVQASGVVHERYSWDGVFDRLFAIYRSLQRH
;
A
#
# COMPACT_ATOMS: atom_id res chain seq x y z
N MET A 1 -3.25 26.86 -5.88
CA MET A 1 -1.87 26.41 -5.55
C MET A 1 -1.40 25.44 -6.62
N LYS A 2 -0.09 25.31 -6.88
CA LYS A 2 0.46 24.25 -7.73
C LYS A 2 1.27 23.28 -6.87
N ILE A 3 0.98 21.99 -6.95
CA ILE A 3 1.62 20.94 -6.16
C ILE A 3 2.47 20.10 -7.08
N CYS A 4 3.70 19.78 -6.68
CA CYS A 4 4.59 18.90 -7.43
C CYS A 4 4.88 17.62 -6.64
N ASP A 5 4.45 16.47 -7.14
CA ASP A 5 4.84 15.17 -6.65
C ASP A 5 6.09 14.67 -7.41
N LEU A 6 7.07 14.20 -6.66
CA LEU A 6 8.35 13.72 -7.16
C LEU A 6 8.61 12.32 -6.62
N THR A 7 8.61 11.31 -7.48
CA THR A 7 8.87 9.92 -7.07
C THR A 7 9.47 9.07 -8.17
N GLN A 8 10.40 8.19 -7.79
CA GLN A 8 10.92 7.15 -8.68
C GLN A 8 10.16 5.82 -8.55
N PHE A 9 9.32 5.65 -7.53
CA PHE A 9 8.51 4.43 -7.33
C PHE A 9 7.18 4.46 -8.07
N TYR A 10 7.20 4.95 -9.29
CA TYR A 10 6.06 4.97 -10.19
C TYR A 10 6.28 4.00 -11.35
N SER A 11 5.44 2.99 -11.47
CA SER A 11 5.49 2.04 -12.58
C SER A 11 4.08 1.62 -13.01
N PRO A 12 3.90 1.09 -14.23
CA PRO A 12 2.59 0.60 -14.69
C PRO A 12 1.97 -0.46 -13.76
N VAL A 13 2.82 -1.23 -13.07
CA VAL A 13 2.41 -2.32 -12.16
C VAL A 13 2.61 -1.99 -10.68
N SER A 14 2.94 -0.73 -10.33
CA SER A 14 3.02 -0.29 -8.93
C SER A 14 1.61 -0.06 -8.36
N GLY A 15 1.38 -0.48 -7.11
CA GLY A 15 0.08 -0.38 -6.46
C GLY A 15 -0.11 0.93 -5.68
N GLY A 16 0.41 1.01 -4.46
CA GLY A 16 0.06 2.03 -3.47
C GLY A 16 0.39 3.47 -3.87
N VAL A 17 1.64 3.74 -4.28
CA VAL A 17 2.07 5.12 -4.63
C VAL A 17 1.32 5.64 -5.86
N LYS A 18 1.18 4.81 -6.89
CA LYS A 18 0.43 5.18 -8.10
C LYS A 18 -1.04 5.49 -7.78
N ARG A 19 -1.67 4.68 -6.94
CA ARG A 19 -3.06 4.89 -6.50
C ARG A 19 -3.20 6.17 -5.69
N TYR A 20 -2.32 6.38 -4.70
CA TYR A 20 -2.30 7.61 -3.92
C TYR A 20 -2.22 8.87 -4.80
N ILE A 21 -1.33 8.89 -5.79
CA ILE A 21 -1.20 10.02 -6.72
C ILE A 21 -2.44 10.17 -7.60
N ALA A 22 -3.00 9.07 -8.12
CA ALA A 22 -4.21 9.11 -8.94
C ALA A 22 -5.41 9.67 -8.16
N GLU A 23 -5.62 9.22 -6.93
CA GLU A 23 -6.70 9.71 -6.06
C GLU A 23 -6.46 11.18 -5.65
N LYS A 24 -5.20 11.61 -5.41
CA LYS A 24 -4.84 13.01 -5.17
C LYS A 24 -5.22 13.90 -6.36
N VAL A 25 -4.92 13.46 -7.57
CA VAL A 25 -5.29 14.20 -8.79
C VAL A 25 -6.82 14.25 -8.98
N ALA A 26 -7.51 13.15 -8.73
CA ALA A 26 -8.97 13.10 -8.78
C ALA A 26 -9.61 14.07 -7.76
N TYR A 27 -9.12 14.07 -6.52
CA TYR A 27 -9.55 15.02 -5.49
C TYR A 27 -9.31 16.48 -5.92
N LEU A 28 -8.13 16.79 -6.45
CA LEU A 28 -7.81 18.14 -6.96
C LEU A 28 -8.78 18.60 -8.03
N HIS A 29 -9.11 17.73 -8.98
CA HIS A 29 -10.06 18.06 -10.05
C HIS A 29 -11.48 18.26 -9.55
N ALA A 30 -11.89 17.50 -8.50
CA ALA A 30 -13.24 17.54 -7.98
C ALA A 30 -13.49 18.69 -6.99
N HIS A 31 -12.51 19.03 -6.15
CA HIS A 31 -12.71 19.85 -4.95
C HIS A 31 -11.95 21.17 -4.93
N THR A 32 -11.01 21.40 -5.88
CA THR A 32 -10.15 22.59 -5.87
C THR A 32 -9.93 23.16 -7.28
N GLU A 33 -9.36 24.35 -7.35
CA GLU A 33 -8.80 24.93 -8.59
C GLU A 33 -7.27 24.78 -8.66
N ASP A 34 -6.69 23.96 -7.79
CA ASP A 34 -5.25 23.77 -7.72
C ASP A 34 -4.71 22.97 -8.93
N GLU A 35 -3.45 23.19 -9.29
CA GLU A 35 -2.75 22.48 -10.35
C GLU A 35 -1.86 21.37 -9.77
N HIS A 36 -1.65 20.31 -10.54
CA HIS A 36 -0.77 19.22 -10.16
C HIS A 36 0.33 18.99 -11.20
N VAL A 37 1.54 18.78 -10.74
CA VAL A 37 2.69 18.37 -11.54
C VAL A 37 3.24 17.07 -10.96
N LEU A 38 3.39 16.06 -11.79
CA LEU A 38 4.02 14.79 -11.41
C LEU A 38 5.30 14.61 -12.22
N ILE A 39 6.43 14.34 -11.53
CA ILE A 39 7.70 14.02 -12.17
C ILE A 39 8.08 12.59 -11.84
N VAL A 40 8.18 11.74 -12.86
CA VAL A 40 8.40 10.28 -12.73
C VAL A 40 9.39 9.76 -13.76
N PRO A 41 10.06 8.61 -13.49
CA PRO A 41 10.87 7.94 -14.48
C PRO A 41 10.03 7.21 -15.52
N GLY A 42 10.50 7.15 -16.76
CA GLY A 42 9.85 6.43 -17.84
C GLY A 42 10.79 5.83 -18.90
N ALA A 43 10.22 5.29 -19.97
CA ALA A 43 10.96 4.74 -21.08
C ALA A 43 11.52 5.84 -22.01
N GLN A 44 10.85 6.96 -22.07
CA GLN A 44 11.17 8.12 -22.91
C GLN A 44 10.83 9.42 -22.17
N ASP A 45 11.32 10.54 -22.69
CA ASP A 45 10.89 11.86 -22.22
C ASP A 45 9.52 12.17 -22.82
N GLU A 46 8.56 12.51 -21.98
CA GLU A 46 7.19 12.77 -22.39
C GLU A 46 6.52 13.77 -21.44
N LEU A 47 5.68 14.63 -21.96
CA LEU A 47 4.78 15.46 -21.19
C LEU A 47 3.34 15.12 -21.55
N THR A 48 2.60 14.61 -20.58
CA THR A 48 1.16 14.40 -20.70
C THR A 48 0.41 15.44 -19.88
N VAL A 49 -0.63 16.03 -20.48
CA VAL A 49 -1.49 17.02 -19.81
C VAL A 49 -2.91 16.48 -19.76
N ASN A 50 -3.49 16.50 -18.58
CA ASN A 50 -4.88 16.10 -18.35
C ASN A 50 -5.55 17.14 -17.43
N GLY A 51 -6.31 18.04 -18.03
CA GLY A 51 -6.91 19.16 -17.30
C GLY A 51 -5.84 20.00 -16.59
N ARG A 52 -5.93 20.10 -15.27
CA ARG A 52 -4.99 20.83 -14.40
C ARG A 52 -3.80 19.98 -13.92
N ALA A 53 -3.68 18.73 -14.39
CA ALA A 53 -2.58 17.86 -14.05
C ALA A 53 -1.61 17.69 -15.22
N LYS A 54 -0.30 17.78 -14.93
CA LYS A 54 0.80 17.56 -15.87
C LYS A 54 1.65 16.41 -15.36
N VAL A 55 2.02 15.49 -16.25
CA VAL A 55 2.93 14.39 -15.94
C VAL A 55 4.17 14.51 -16.81
N TYR A 56 5.30 14.78 -16.19
CA TYR A 56 6.62 14.74 -16.80
C TYR A 56 7.24 13.36 -16.59
N THR A 57 7.36 12.62 -17.67
CA THR A 57 8.08 11.36 -17.70
C THR A 57 9.49 11.61 -18.19
N LEU A 58 10.50 11.20 -17.41
CA LEU A 58 11.90 11.36 -17.75
C LEU A 58 12.53 10.02 -18.11
N LYS A 59 13.18 9.95 -19.28
CA LYS A 59 13.87 8.73 -19.75
C LYS A 59 14.85 8.25 -18.70
N SER A 60 14.67 7.00 -18.26
CA SER A 60 15.39 6.41 -17.13
C SER A 60 15.67 4.94 -17.36
N PRO A 61 16.85 4.42 -16.99
CA PRO A 61 17.19 3.01 -17.14
C PRO A 61 16.31 2.13 -16.25
N LEU A 62 16.00 0.93 -16.74
CA LEU A 62 15.24 -0.07 -16.02
C LEU A 62 16.12 -0.73 -14.94
N ILE A 63 15.65 -0.73 -13.67
CA ILE A 63 16.32 -1.39 -12.54
C ILE A 63 15.77 -2.80 -12.33
N SER A 64 14.45 -2.95 -12.43
CA SER A 64 13.76 -4.22 -12.16
C SER A 64 12.83 -4.58 -13.32
N ARG A 65 13.01 -5.78 -13.88
CA ARG A 65 12.13 -6.29 -14.94
C ARG A 65 10.75 -6.69 -14.40
N THR A 66 10.70 -7.22 -13.20
CA THR A 66 9.45 -7.72 -12.58
C THR A 66 8.57 -6.56 -12.12
N SER A 67 9.10 -5.61 -11.35
CA SER A 67 8.37 -4.44 -10.85
C SER A 67 8.36 -3.27 -11.84
N ARG A 68 9.13 -3.36 -12.92
CA ARG A 68 9.31 -2.31 -13.94
C ARG A 68 9.74 -0.95 -13.39
N TYR A 69 10.42 -0.93 -12.23
CA TYR A 69 10.99 0.29 -11.68
C TYR A 69 12.20 0.75 -12.47
N ARG A 70 12.37 2.07 -12.55
CA ARG A 70 13.45 2.75 -13.25
C ARG A 70 14.18 3.70 -12.32
N ALA A 71 15.50 3.92 -12.55
CA ALA A 71 16.29 4.89 -11.79
C ALA A 71 16.22 6.26 -12.48
N LEU A 72 15.65 7.25 -11.81
CA LEU A 72 15.67 8.62 -12.30
C LEU A 72 17.04 9.24 -11.97
N LEU A 73 17.94 9.29 -12.96
CA LEU A 73 19.32 9.78 -12.80
C LEU A 73 19.52 11.22 -13.30
N ARG A 74 18.58 11.74 -14.11
CA ARG A 74 18.67 13.07 -14.73
C ARG A 74 18.15 14.15 -13.78
N LEU A 75 18.93 14.43 -12.73
CA LEU A 75 18.52 15.37 -11.67
C LEU A 75 18.45 16.83 -12.16
N GLU A 76 19.23 17.20 -13.18
CA GLU A 76 19.17 18.53 -13.81
C GLU A 76 17.81 18.74 -14.52
N ALA A 77 17.32 17.74 -15.25
CA ALA A 77 16.01 17.83 -15.90
C ALA A 77 14.85 18.00 -14.89
N VAL A 78 14.99 17.43 -13.68
CA VAL A 78 14.03 17.66 -12.58
C VAL A 78 14.05 19.13 -12.16
N GLU A 79 15.23 19.72 -11.99
CA GLU A 79 15.40 21.13 -11.63
C GLU A 79 14.81 22.07 -12.69
N ASP A 80 15.11 21.81 -13.98
CA ASP A 80 14.56 22.58 -15.08
C ASP A 80 13.02 22.60 -15.09
N ILE A 81 12.39 21.44 -14.75
CA ILE A 81 10.94 21.36 -14.63
C ILE A 81 10.46 22.17 -13.43
N LEU A 82 11.11 22.06 -12.26
CA LEU A 82 10.73 22.82 -11.07
C LEU A 82 10.87 24.33 -11.27
N VAL A 83 11.92 24.79 -11.95
CA VAL A 83 12.11 26.20 -12.33
C VAL A 83 11.03 26.68 -13.27
N ARG A 84 10.62 25.85 -14.23
CA ARG A 84 9.57 26.15 -15.21
C ARG A 84 8.18 26.21 -14.58
N GLU A 85 7.84 25.18 -13.79
CA GLU A 85 6.50 25.01 -13.23
C GLU A 85 6.25 25.84 -11.98
N LYS A 86 7.31 26.20 -11.23
CA LYS A 86 7.26 27.01 -10.01
C LYS A 86 6.16 26.54 -9.05
N PRO A 87 6.20 25.28 -8.56
CA PRO A 87 5.17 24.79 -7.66
C PRO A 87 5.22 25.55 -6.32
N GLY A 88 4.09 25.63 -5.66
CA GLY A 88 4.01 26.21 -4.32
C GLY A 88 4.43 25.24 -3.22
N VAL A 89 4.45 23.92 -3.52
CA VAL A 89 4.95 22.87 -2.63
C VAL A 89 5.48 21.70 -3.46
N ILE A 90 6.56 21.07 -2.97
CA ILE A 90 7.13 19.84 -3.55
C ILE A 90 6.91 18.71 -2.55
N GLU A 91 6.29 17.61 -2.96
CA GLU A 91 6.24 16.37 -2.18
C GLU A 91 7.21 15.34 -2.74
N SER A 92 8.12 14.84 -1.90
CA SER A 92 9.01 13.73 -2.22
C SER A 92 8.46 12.43 -1.67
N GLY A 93 8.18 11.48 -2.57
CA GLY A 93 7.60 10.18 -2.24
C GLY A 93 8.62 9.07 -1.99
N ASP A 94 9.94 9.36 -2.01
CA ASP A 94 10.97 8.36 -1.77
C ASP A 94 12.19 8.92 -1.01
N PRO A 95 12.97 8.05 -0.31
CA PRO A 95 14.06 8.49 0.57
C PRO A 95 15.42 8.55 -0.11
N TYR A 96 15.49 8.57 -1.45
CA TYR A 96 16.75 8.44 -2.18
C TYR A 96 17.20 9.77 -2.78
N GLN A 97 17.97 9.69 -3.86
CA GLN A 97 18.53 10.87 -4.54
C GLN A 97 17.50 11.93 -4.93
N MET A 98 16.25 11.50 -5.21
CA MET A 98 15.18 12.43 -5.55
C MET A 98 14.76 13.30 -4.38
N ALA A 99 14.78 12.76 -3.16
CA ALA A 99 14.53 13.53 -1.94
C ALA A 99 15.57 14.65 -1.74
N TRP A 100 16.84 14.32 -1.89
CA TRP A 100 17.94 15.29 -1.81
C TRP A 100 17.85 16.35 -2.90
N LYS A 101 17.49 15.95 -4.13
CA LYS A 101 17.29 16.91 -5.23
C LYS A 101 16.09 17.81 -4.95
N ALA A 102 14.98 17.26 -4.45
CA ALA A 102 13.81 18.05 -4.07
C ALA A 102 14.17 19.10 -3.01
N ILE A 103 14.90 18.70 -1.95
CA ILE A 103 15.35 19.60 -0.88
C ILE A 103 16.24 20.71 -1.44
N ALA A 104 17.29 20.35 -2.19
CA ALA A 104 18.22 21.32 -2.76
C ALA A 104 17.53 22.31 -3.72
N SER A 105 16.62 21.81 -4.58
CA SER A 105 15.86 22.67 -5.49
C SER A 105 14.85 23.53 -4.73
N GLY A 106 14.19 22.99 -3.70
CA GLY A 106 13.28 23.75 -2.85
C GLY A 106 13.97 24.89 -2.12
N GLU A 107 15.16 24.65 -1.56
CA GLU A 107 15.99 25.68 -0.92
C GLU A 107 16.40 26.77 -1.93
N ALA A 108 16.85 26.37 -3.12
CA ALA A 108 17.27 27.31 -4.18
C ALA A 108 16.13 28.18 -4.72
N LEU A 109 14.91 27.62 -4.79
CA LEU A 109 13.72 28.26 -5.35
C LEU A 109 12.81 28.88 -4.26
N ASN A 110 13.16 28.74 -3.00
CA ASN A 110 12.35 29.16 -1.84
C ASN A 110 10.95 28.50 -1.86
N ILE A 111 10.90 27.18 -2.15
CA ILE A 111 9.68 26.38 -2.20
C ILE A 111 9.71 25.35 -1.05
N PRO A 112 8.67 25.27 -0.19
CA PRO A 112 8.62 24.27 0.86
C PRO A 112 8.59 22.85 0.28
N VAL A 113 9.41 21.97 0.85
CA VAL A 113 9.49 20.56 0.47
C VAL A 113 8.99 19.70 1.62
N VAL A 114 8.09 18.78 1.32
CA VAL A 114 7.57 17.81 2.27
C VAL A 114 7.97 16.40 1.84
N GLY A 115 8.16 15.51 2.82
CA GLY A 115 8.43 14.11 2.55
C GLY A 115 7.24 13.23 2.88
N PHE A 116 6.95 12.20 2.10
CA PHE A 116 6.00 11.17 2.48
C PHE A 116 6.73 9.84 2.73
N TYR A 117 6.61 9.31 3.94
CA TYR A 117 7.23 8.07 4.36
C TYR A 117 6.38 6.85 3.95
N HIS A 118 6.33 6.56 2.66
CA HIS A 118 5.47 5.50 2.08
C HIS A 118 5.88 4.08 2.46
N SER A 119 7.14 3.84 2.82
CA SER A 119 7.63 2.51 3.16
C SER A 119 8.64 2.53 4.29
N HIS A 120 8.56 1.55 5.18
CA HIS A 120 9.53 1.35 6.26
C HIS A 120 10.76 0.58 5.73
N PHE A 121 11.48 1.23 4.80
CA PHE A 121 12.57 0.62 4.04
C PHE A 121 13.74 0.06 4.88
N PRO A 122 14.14 0.66 6.04
CA PRO A 122 15.23 0.11 6.82
C PRO A 122 14.93 -1.33 7.30
N GLU A 123 13.75 -1.57 7.85
CA GLU A 123 13.37 -2.93 8.26
C GLU A 123 13.23 -3.89 7.09
N ALA A 124 12.61 -3.46 5.99
CA ALA A 124 12.38 -4.31 4.83
C ALA A 124 13.68 -4.83 4.20
N TYR A 125 14.71 -3.98 4.09
CA TYR A 125 16.00 -4.37 3.51
C TYR A 125 16.93 -5.06 4.51
N LEU A 126 17.02 -4.58 5.74
CA LEU A 126 17.99 -5.07 6.71
C LEU A 126 17.61 -6.41 7.34
N ARG A 127 16.32 -6.69 7.56
CA ARG A 127 15.89 -8.03 8.00
C ARG A 127 16.22 -9.12 6.97
N SER A 128 16.16 -8.80 5.68
CA SER A 128 16.57 -9.73 4.63
C SER A 128 18.09 -9.95 4.64
N ALA A 129 18.89 -8.92 4.91
CA ALA A 129 20.33 -9.00 5.02
C ALA A 129 20.79 -9.73 6.30
N ALA A 130 20.03 -9.64 7.39
CA ALA A 130 20.34 -10.30 8.66
C ALA A 130 20.54 -11.81 8.55
N LYS A 131 19.81 -12.45 7.64
CA LYS A 131 19.94 -13.89 7.37
C LYS A 131 21.31 -14.30 6.83
N PHE A 132 22.04 -13.35 6.23
CA PHE A 132 23.34 -13.61 5.56
C PHE A 132 24.53 -13.07 6.35
N PHE A 133 24.39 -12.01 7.14
CA PHE A 133 25.51 -11.27 7.72
C PHE A 133 25.60 -11.29 9.25
N GLY A 134 24.65 -11.92 9.92
CA GLY A 134 24.63 -12.06 11.38
C GLY A 134 24.11 -10.83 12.14
N ARG A 135 23.90 -10.99 13.45
CA ARG A 135 23.18 -10.02 14.29
C ARG A 135 23.92 -8.68 14.45
N THR A 136 25.21 -8.71 14.73
CA THR A 136 26.02 -7.50 14.98
C THR A 136 26.09 -6.58 13.76
N PHE A 137 26.23 -7.17 12.56
CA PHE A 137 26.21 -6.42 11.31
C PHE A 137 24.83 -5.77 11.08
N THR A 138 23.77 -6.48 11.38
CA THR A 138 22.41 -5.99 11.23
C THR A 138 22.10 -4.82 12.15
N GLU A 139 22.54 -4.89 13.41
CA GLU A 139 22.41 -3.80 14.40
C GLU A 139 23.19 -2.55 13.96
N PHE A 140 24.40 -2.71 13.47
CA PHE A 140 25.21 -1.61 12.93
C PHE A 140 24.57 -0.98 11.67
N ALA A 141 24.11 -1.79 10.75
CA ALA A 141 23.44 -1.32 9.53
C ALA A 141 22.10 -0.60 9.85
N MET A 142 21.39 -1.06 10.89
CA MET A 142 20.18 -0.42 11.37
C MET A 142 20.48 0.97 11.96
N ASP A 143 21.52 1.11 12.76
CA ASP A 143 21.93 2.41 13.31
C ASP A 143 22.29 3.43 12.20
N ILE A 144 23.02 2.99 11.18
CA ILE A 144 23.31 3.84 10.00
C ILE A 144 22.00 4.24 9.29
N ALA A 145 21.08 3.30 9.09
CA ALA A 145 19.83 3.58 8.41
C ALA A 145 18.94 4.54 9.23
N GLN A 146 18.90 4.40 10.56
CA GLN A 146 18.19 5.33 11.45
C GLN A 146 18.78 6.75 11.39
N ARG A 147 20.12 6.85 11.44
CA ARG A 147 20.81 8.15 11.29
C ARG A 147 20.52 8.80 9.95
N TYR A 148 20.51 8.01 8.88
CA TYR A 148 20.16 8.50 7.54
C TYR A 148 18.72 8.99 7.48
N VAL A 149 17.75 8.20 7.99
CA VAL A 149 16.33 8.59 8.06
C VAL A 149 16.17 9.89 8.84
N ARG A 150 16.76 9.98 10.05
CA ARG A 150 16.72 11.20 10.86
C ARG A 150 17.30 12.40 10.10
N HIS A 151 18.46 12.23 9.48
CA HIS A 151 19.13 13.32 8.76
C HIS A 151 18.31 13.79 7.56
N LEU A 152 17.77 12.87 6.75
CA LEU A 152 17.00 13.22 5.58
C LEU A 152 15.64 13.84 5.95
N TYR A 153 14.86 13.13 6.80
CA TYR A 153 13.48 13.53 7.04
C TYR A 153 13.33 14.80 7.87
N ASN A 154 14.30 15.14 8.71
CA ASN A 154 14.33 16.45 9.39
C ASN A 154 14.69 17.61 8.45
N ARG A 155 15.11 17.37 7.21
CA ARG A 155 15.33 18.43 6.19
C ARG A 155 14.03 18.86 5.51
N PHE A 156 13.00 18.06 5.55
CA PHE A 156 11.70 18.44 5.04
C PHE A 156 10.99 19.44 5.95
N ALA A 157 10.16 20.31 5.39
CA ALA A 157 9.31 21.20 6.18
C ALA A 157 8.30 20.41 7.04
N ARG A 158 7.79 19.29 6.52
CA ARG A 158 6.98 18.28 7.22
C ARG A 158 7.25 16.90 6.63
N THR A 159 7.17 15.88 7.48
CA THR A 159 7.24 14.47 7.08
C THR A 159 5.90 13.80 7.32
N MET A 160 5.18 13.47 6.25
CA MET A 160 3.91 12.75 6.30
C MET A 160 4.17 11.29 6.59
N VAL A 161 3.45 10.73 7.55
CA VAL A 161 3.60 9.33 7.98
C VAL A 161 2.23 8.66 8.01
N PRO A 162 2.06 7.49 7.35
CA PRO A 162 0.74 6.90 7.14
C PRO A 162 0.17 6.21 8.39
N SER A 163 0.79 6.34 9.56
CA SER A 163 0.25 5.78 10.79
C SER A 163 0.82 6.39 12.06
N PRO A 164 0.02 6.46 13.15
CA PRO A 164 0.51 6.89 14.45
C PRO A 164 1.66 6.02 14.99
N ALA A 165 1.57 4.68 14.82
CA ALA A 165 2.62 3.77 15.27
C ALA A 165 3.94 4.03 14.54
N LEU A 166 3.91 4.20 13.22
CA LEU A 166 5.09 4.48 12.43
C LEU A 166 5.64 5.89 12.72
N ARG A 167 4.75 6.86 13.02
CA ARG A 167 5.17 8.18 13.48
C ARG A 167 5.95 8.09 14.81
N GLN A 168 5.50 7.24 15.74
CA GLN A 168 6.22 7.01 16.99
C GLN A 168 7.60 6.40 16.74
N VAL A 169 7.70 5.40 15.88
CA VAL A 169 9.00 4.81 15.48
C VAL A 169 9.94 5.88 14.92
N LEU A 170 9.46 6.77 14.05
CA LEU A 170 10.27 7.87 13.52
C LEU A 170 10.65 8.89 14.59
N ALA A 171 9.77 9.18 15.53
CA ALA A 171 10.06 10.07 16.68
C ALA A 171 11.15 9.46 17.58
N ASP A 172 11.09 8.14 17.83
CA ASP A 172 12.12 7.42 18.61
C ASP A 172 13.48 7.44 17.88
N TRP A 173 13.48 7.55 16.54
CA TRP A 173 14.69 7.73 15.75
C TRP A 173 15.17 9.19 15.66
N GLY A 174 14.41 10.13 16.24
CA GLY A 174 14.73 11.55 16.29
C GLY A 174 14.25 12.36 15.08
N VAL A 175 13.19 11.92 14.40
CA VAL A 175 12.47 12.71 13.39
C VAL A 175 11.41 13.57 14.09
N GLU A 176 11.62 14.88 14.10
CA GLU A 176 10.85 15.84 14.93
C GLU A 176 9.64 16.46 14.21
N ASN A 177 9.67 16.49 12.87
CA ASN A 177 8.67 17.14 12.01
C ASN A 177 7.62 16.19 11.45
N ALA A 178 7.52 14.96 11.99
CA ALA A 178 6.62 13.94 11.52
C ALA A 178 5.15 14.24 11.89
N VAL A 179 4.25 14.19 10.91
CA VAL A 179 2.80 14.38 11.07
C VAL A 179 2.06 13.16 10.53
N ASN A 180 0.98 12.76 11.20
CA ASN A 180 0.19 11.62 10.73
C ASN A 180 -0.74 12.05 9.60
N ILE A 181 -0.60 11.42 8.43
CA ILE A 181 -1.51 11.48 7.31
C ILE A 181 -1.77 10.05 6.85
N ASP A 182 -2.90 9.50 7.21
CA ASP A 182 -3.31 8.16 6.77
C ASP A 182 -3.45 8.12 5.23
N LEU A 183 -3.38 6.92 4.68
CA LEU A 183 -3.87 6.70 3.31
C LEU A 183 -5.37 6.40 3.36
N GLY A 184 -6.03 6.53 2.23
CA GLY A 184 -7.47 6.39 2.15
C GLY A 184 -7.92 5.24 1.24
N VAL A 185 -9.24 5.14 1.12
CA VAL A 185 -9.94 4.28 0.18
C VAL A 185 -11.00 5.09 -0.56
N ASN A 186 -11.25 4.75 -1.82
CA ASN A 186 -12.32 5.36 -2.60
C ASN A 186 -13.67 4.75 -2.22
N THR A 187 -14.37 5.38 -1.30
CA THR A 187 -15.64 4.90 -0.73
C THR A 187 -16.80 4.94 -1.71
N ALA A 188 -16.68 5.63 -2.83
CA ALA A 188 -17.68 5.58 -3.91
C ALA A 188 -17.61 4.26 -4.71
N ILE A 189 -16.40 3.66 -4.81
CA ILE A 189 -16.17 2.40 -5.51
C ILE A 189 -16.21 1.22 -4.52
N PHE A 190 -15.42 1.31 -3.45
CA PHE A 190 -15.33 0.28 -2.42
C PHE A 190 -16.39 0.50 -1.35
N ARG A 191 -17.53 -0.13 -1.52
CA ARG A 191 -18.67 -0.09 -0.61
C ARG A 191 -19.45 -1.41 -0.69
N PRO A 192 -20.26 -1.75 0.30
CA PRO A 192 -21.09 -2.94 0.27
C PRO A 192 -22.12 -2.86 -0.87
N GLU A 193 -22.19 -3.90 -1.70
CA GLU A 193 -23.19 -4.11 -2.74
C GLU A 193 -23.50 -5.63 -2.82
N PRO A 194 -24.47 -6.13 -2.07
CA PRO A 194 -24.71 -7.57 -1.92
C PRO A 194 -25.05 -8.30 -3.25
N GLU A 195 -25.69 -7.62 -4.19
CA GLU A 195 -26.05 -8.20 -5.49
C GLU A 195 -24.81 -8.51 -6.35
N ASP A 196 -23.77 -7.69 -6.24
CA ASP A 196 -22.49 -7.90 -6.92
C ASP A 196 -21.78 -9.17 -6.44
N ALA A 197 -21.90 -9.51 -5.15
CA ALA A 197 -21.25 -10.67 -4.55
C ALA A 197 -21.71 -11.98 -5.25
N ARG A 198 -23.00 -12.15 -5.36
CA ARG A 198 -23.59 -13.33 -6.00
C ARG A 198 -23.25 -13.40 -7.51
N ALA A 199 -23.44 -12.30 -8.24
CA ALA A 199 -23.14 -12.23 -9.66
C ALA A 199 -21.65 -12.53 -9.96
N THR A 200 -20.74 -12.07 -9.09
CA THR A 200 -19.30 -12.30 -9.22
C THR A 200 -18.94 -13.76 -8.96
N ARG A 201 -19.54 -14.41 -7.94
CA ARG A 201 -19.35 -15.85 -7.69
C ARG A 201 -19.84 -16.69 -8.85
N GLU A 202 -21.01 -16.39 -9.40
CA GLU A 202 -21.56 -17.08 -10.58
C GLU A 202 -20.66 -16.91 -11.81
N ARG A 203 -20.23 -15.69 -12.11
CA ARG A 203 -19.34 -15.36 -13.24
C ARG A 203 -17.99 -16.08 -13.18
N LEU A 204 -17.43 -16.21 -11.99
CA LEU A 204 -16.13 -16.85 -11.76
C LEU A 204 -16.24 -18.36 -11.45
N ALA A 205 -17.45 -18.92 -11.50
CA ALA A 205 -17.73 -20.30 -11.13
C ALA A 205 -17.17 -20.68 -9.74
N LEU A 206 -17.25 -19.76 -8.78
CA LEU A 206 -16.82 -20.00 -7.41
C LEU A 206 -17.87 -20.83 -6.66
N PRO A 207 -17.46 -21.76 -5.78
CA PRO A 207 -18.40 -22.62 -5.07
C PRO A 207 -19.28 -21.80 -4.12
N ALA A 208 -20.60 -22.02 -4.19
CA ALA A 208 -21.56 -21.32 -3.32
C ALA A 208 -21.66 -21.95 -1.92
N ASP A 209 -21.26 -23.20 -1.78
CA ASP A 209 -21.34 -24.02 -0.57
C ASP A 209 -20.07 -23.95 0.30
N ARG A 210 -19.10 -23.10 -0.07
CA ARG A 210 -17.82 -22.96 0.64
C ARG A 210 -17.58 -21.53 1.09
N THR A 211 -16.90 -21.41 2.22
CA THR A 211 -16.38 -20.12 2.67
C THR A 211 -15.27 -19.66 1.74
N LEU A 212 -15.48 -18.51 1.09
CA LEU A 212 -14.53 -17.92 0.13
C LEU A 212 -13.53 -17.03 0.85
N LEU A 213 -12.29 -17.50 0.95
CA LEU A 213 -11.14 -16.73 1.42
C LEU A 213 -10.53 -15.98 0.25
N LEU A 214 -10.20 -14.71 0.43
CA LEU A 214 -9.57 -13.87 -0.59
C LEU A 214 -8.20 -13.39 -0.15
N TYR A 215 -7.25 -13.45 -1.07
CA TYR A 215 -5.98 -12.74 -1.02
C TYR A 215 -5.82 -11.85 -2.25
N VAL A 216 -5.43 -10.60 -2.06
CA VAL A 216 -5.10 -9.67 -3.14
C VAL A 216 -3.71 -9.09 -2.88
N GLY A 217 -2.79 -9.30 -3.81
CA GLY A 217 -1.44 -8.76 -3.69
C GLY A 217 -0.40 -9.48 -4.52
N ARG A 218 0.83 -8.96 -4.47
CA ARG A 218 1.96 -9.58 -5.13
C ARG A 218 2.31 -10.91 -4.44
N LEU A 219 2.55 -11.95 -5.23
CA LEU A 219 3.03 -13.24 -4.72
C LEU A 219 4.53 -13.14 -4.45
N ALA A 220 4.90 -12.66 -3.26
CA ALA A 220 6.27 -12.33 -2.92
C ALA A 220 6.56 -12.53 -1.43
N HIS A 221 7.84 -12.76 -1.13
CA HIS A 221 8.31 -13.03 0.24
C HIS A 221 7.93 -11.91 1.22
N GLU A 222 8.04 -10.65 0.81
CA GLU A 222 7.69 -9.50 1.64
C GLU A 222 6.19 -9.41 1.96
N LYS A 223 5.34 -10.08 1.16
CA LYS A 223 3.89 -10.22 1.39
C LYS A 223 3.53 -11.47 2.19
N ASN A 224 4.54 -12.27 2.56
CA ASN A 224 4.40 -13.47 3.39
C ASN A 224 3.44 -14.54 2.80
N THR A 225 3.36 -14.63 1.47
CA THR A 225 2.40 -15.49 0.78
C THR A 225 2.67 -16.98 1.01
N LEU A 226 3.92 -17.39 1.28
CA LEU A 226 4.22 -18.79 1.65
C LEU A 226 3.55 -19.22 2.96
N THR A 227 3.45 -18.31 3.93
CA THR A 227 2.71 -18.58 5.17
C THR A 227 1.22 -18.81 4.87
N LEU A 228 0.62 -17.99 3.99
CA LEU A 228 -0.77 -18.19 3.55
C LEU A 228 -0.96 -19.55 2.83
N PHE A 229 -0.07 -19.90 1.92
CA PHE A 229 -0.18 -21.16 1.16
C PHE A 229 -0.14 -22.38 2.08
N ARG A 230 0.82 -22.40 3.01
CA ARG A 230 0.93 -23.46 4.00
C ARG A 230 -0.22 -23.45 5.01
N ALA A 231 -0.70 -22.26 5.39
CA ALA A 231 -1.89 -22.14 6.24
C ALA A 231 -3.13 -22.72 5.56
N PHE A 232 -3.31 -22.51 4.27
CA PHE A 232 -4.42 -23.08 3.53
C PHE A 232 -4.32 -24.62 3.41
N GLU A 233 -3.12 -25.18 3.21
CA GLU A 233 -2.91 -26.63 3.30
C GLU A 233 -3.32 -27.18 4.67
N ARG A 234 -2.95 -26.49 5.77
CA ARG A 234 -3.35 -26.89 7.13
C ARG A 234 -4.84 -26.77 7.36
N LEU A 235 -5.44 -25.70 6.84
CA LEU A 235 -6.86 -25.44 6.97
C LEU A 235 -7.69 -26.53 6.28
N GLU A 236 -7.30 -26.99 5.08
CA GLU A 236 -7.91 -28.12 4.40
C GLU A 236 -7.74 -29.45 5.15
N ALA A 237 -6.64 -29.62 5.90
CA ALA A 237 -6.47 -30.78 6.78
C ALA A 237 -7.37 -30.72 8.03
N ILE A 238 -7.64 -29.54 8.59
CA ILE A 238 -8.49 -29.35 9.77
C ILE A 238 -9.99 -29.44 9.43
N ARG A 239 -10.41 -28.80 8.34
CA ARG A 239 -11.80 -28.73 7.85
C ARG A 239 -11.85 -29.02 6.36
N PRO A 240 -11.75 -30.28 5.93
CA PRO A 240 -11.72 -30.64 4.52
C PRO A 240 -12.95 -30.14 3.76
N GLY A 241 -12.74 -29.50 2.64
CA GLY A 241 -13.82 -29.11 1.74
C GLY A 241 -14.63 -27.89 2.15
N THR A 242 -14.35 -27.29 3.30
CA THR A 242 -15.11 -26.15 3.82
C THR A 242 -14.75 -24.85 3.11
N PHE A 243 -13.51 -24.72 2.66
CA PHE A 243 -12.96 -23.45 2.17
C PHE A 243 -12.65 -23.47 0.67
N HIS A 244 -12.66 -22.29 0.08
CA HIS A 244 -12.12 -22.03 -1.25
C HIS A 244 -11.23 -20.79 -1.20
N LEU A 245 -10.02 -20.86 -1.76
CA LEU A 245 -9.09 -19.74 -1.78
C LEU A 245 -9.08 -19.05 -3.15
N LEU A 246 -9.47 -17.79 -3.19
CA LEU A 246 -9.32 -16.91 -4.35
C LEU A 246 -8.06 -16.07 -4.19
N VAL A 247 -7.12 -16.20 -5.11
CA VAL A 247 -5.86 -15.47 -5.13
C VAL A 247 -5.82 -14.53 -6.32
N VAL A 248 -5.65 -13.23 -6.07
CA VAL A 248 -5.58 -12.19 -7.10
C VAL A 248 -4.20 -11.54 -7.09
N GLY A 249 -3.46 -11.71 -8.15
CA GLY A 249 -2.11 -11.16 -8.31
C GLY A 249 -1.10 -12.16 -8.84
N ASP A 250 0.14 -11.69 -8.97
CA ASP A 250 1.25 -12.46 -9.50
C ASP A 250 2.58 -12.06 -8.82
N GLY A 251 3.63 -12.84 -9.01
CA GLY A 251 4.94 -12.53 -8.45
C GLY A 251 5.94 -13.67 -8.49
N ASN A 252 7.06 -13.49 -7.81
CA ASN A 252 8.17 -14.43 -7.82
C ASN A 252 7.89 -15.74 -7.05
N GLN A 253 6.83 -15.78 -6.24
CA GLN A 253 6.35 -17.00 -5.55
C GLN A 253 5.23 -17.71 -6.32
N ARG A 254 5.07 -17.43 -7.60
CA ARG A 254 4.13 -18.13 -8.47
C ARG A 254 4.39 -19.64 -8.56
N PRO A 255 5.63 -20.14 -8.64
CA PRO A 255 5.90 -21.57 -8.68
C PRO A 255 5.41 -22.32 -7.43
N GLU A 256 5.58 -21.75 -6.23
CA GLU A 256 5.09 -22.33 -4.98
C GLU A 256 3.57 -22.33 -4.92
N PHE A 257 2.96 -21.29 -5.46
CA PHE A 257 1.51 -21.22 -5.58
C PHE A 257 0.95 -22.30 -6.54
N GLU A 258 1.58 -22.54 -7.66
CA GLU A 258 1.21 -23.61 -8.62
C GLU A 258 1.34 -25.02 -8.00
N GLN A 259 2.37 -25.23 -7.16
CA GLN A 259 2.49 -26.47 -6.39
C GLN A 259 1.32 -26.65 -5.41
N LEU A 260 0.86 -25.57 -4.77
CA LEU A 260 -0.33 -25.62 -3.90
C LEU A 260 -1.59 -25.96 -4.70
N GLN A 261 -1.79 -25.35 -5.87
CA GLN A 261 -2.92 -25.66 -6.75
C GLN A 261 -2.93 -27.13 -7.19
N ALA A 262 -1.75 -27.68 -7.51
CA ALA A 262 -1.62 -29.08 -7.89
C ALA A 262 -1.95 -30.06 -6.73
N LYS A 263 -1.62 -29.69 -5.51
CA LYS A 263 -1.92 -30.49 -4.29
C LYS A 263 -3.41 -30.43 -3.91
N LEU A 264 -4.09 -29.33 -4.17
CA LEU A 264 -5.46 -29.06 -3.74
C LEU A 264 -6.37 -28.73 -4.94
N PRO A 265 -6.60 -29.70 -5.85
CA PRO A 265 -7.38 -29.49 -7.06
C PRO A 265 -8.82 -29.09 -6.71
N GLY A 266 -9.35 -28.06 -7.40
CA GLY A 266 -10.71 -27.56 -7.20
C GLY A 266 -10.92 -26.80 -5.88
N ARG A 267 -9.85 -26.43 -5.16
CA ARG A 267 -9.91 -25.65 -3.91
C ARG A 267 -9.44 -24.22 -4.09
N ILE A 268 -8.79 -23.90 -5.20
CA ILE A 268 -8.13 -22.63 -5.40
C ILE A 268 -8.44 -22.09 -6.78
N THR A 269 -8.89 -20.85 -6.83
CA THR A 269 -9.03 -20.05 -8.05
C THR A 269 -7.94 -18.97 -8.07
N TRP A 270 -7.31 -18.80 -9.23
CA TRP A 270 -6.33 -17.75 -9.43
C TRP A 270 -6.76 -16.76 -10.51
N LEU A 271 -6.56 -15.49 -10.23
CA LEU A 271 -6.70 -14.39 -11.18
C LEU A 271 -5.39 -13.61 -11.28
N PRO A 272 -5.02 -13.11 -12.46
CA PRO A 272 -3.85 -12.26 -12.61
C PRO A 272 -4.01 -10.92 -11.87
N TYR A 273 -3.00 -10.07 -11.95
CA TYR A 273 -3.09 -8.72 -11.40
C TYR A 273 -4.33 -7.98 -11.93
N CYS A 274 -5.14 -7.48 -11.01
CA CYS A 274 -6.32 -6.67 -11.30
C CYS A 274 -6.00 -5.19 -11.04
N GLY A 275 -5.99 -4.38 -12.09
CA GLY A 275 -5.76 -2.92 -12.02
C GLY A 275 -7.04 -2.09 -12.02
N ASP A 276 -8.18 -2.70 -12.30
CA ASP A 276 -9.50 -2.07 -12.30
C ASP A 276 -10.09 -2.07 -10.89
N SER A 277 -10.32 -0.89 -10.33
CA SER A 277 -10.86 -0.74 -8.97
C SER A 277 -12.30 -1.24 -8.84
N HIS A 278 -13.13 -1.13 -9.88
CA HIS A 278 -14.51 -1.64 -9.86
C HIS A 278 -14.52 -3.17 -9.86
N GLU A 279 -13.70 -3.80 -10.71
CA GLU A 279 -13.57 -5.24 -10.71
C GLU A 279 -12.99 -5.76 -9.38
N LEU A 280 -11.99 -5.05 -8.82
CA LEU A 280 -11.42 -5.39 -7.54
C LEU A 280 -12.45 -5.28 -6.39
N ALA A 281 -13.32 -4.26 -6.42
CA ALA A 281 -14.41 -4.12 -5.46
C ALA A 281 -15.40 -5.29 -5.54
N ARG A 282 -15.73 -5.76 -6.75
CA ARG A 282 -16.57 -6.97 -6.95
C ARG A 282 -15.93 -8.21 -6.34
N LEU A 283 -14.61 -8.36 -6.49
CA LEU A 283 -13.88 -9.50 -5.90
C LEU A 283 -13.90 -9.46 -4.37
N TYR A 284 -13.72 -8.28 -3.76
CA TYR A 284 -13.86 -8.13 -2.32
C TYR A 284 -15.28 -8.49 -1.86
N ARG A 285 -16.32 -7.93 -2.48
CA ARG A 285 -17.73 -8.23 -2.14
C ARG A 285 -18.07 -9.71 -2.27
N ALA A 286 -17.45 -10.43 -3.22
CA ALA A 286 -17.67 -11.84 -3.41
C ALA A 286 -17.07 -12.70 -2.29
N ALA A 287 -16.07 -12.22 -1.56
CA ALA A 287 -15.39 -12.98 -0.52
C ALA A 287 -16.12 -12.92 0.82
N ASP A 288 -15.98 -13.96 1.63
CA ASP A 288 -16.47 -14.00 2.99
C ASP A 288 -15.45 -13.46 3.99
N LEU A 289 -14.15 -13.70 3.71
CA LEU A 289 -13.04 -13.27 4.57
C LEU A 289 -11.81 -12.92 3.71
N PHE A 290 -11.24 -11.76 3.94
CA PHE A 290 -9.95 -11.38 3.38
C PHE A 290 -8.82 -11.80 4.30
N VAL A 291 -7.83 -12.52 3.79
CA VAL A 291 -6.67 -12.96 4.57
C VAL A 291 -5.46 -12.09 4.24
N HIS A 292 -4.96 -11.35 5.22
CA HIS A 292 -3.76 -10.52 5.11
C HIS A 292 -2.57 -11.15 5.84
N PRO A 293 -1.73 -11.96 5.18
CA PRO A 293 -0.62 -12.65 5.84
C PRO A 293 0.60 -11.74 6.10
N GLY A 294 0.64 -10.53 5.52
CA GLY A 294 1.79 -9.65 5.57
C GLY A 294 2.04 -9.07 6.95
N VAL A 295 3.27 -9.20 7.44
CA VAL A 295 3.70 -8.65 8.74
C VAL A 295 4.57 -7.39 8.62
N GLN A 296 4.96 -7.02 7.40
CA GLN A 296 5.85 -5.88 7.11
C GLN A 296 5.17 -4.82 6.24
N GLU A 297 3.85 -4.84 6.16
CA GLU A 297 3.08 -3.88 5.38
C GLU A 297 3.06 -2.51 6.08
N THR A 298 3.38 -1.45 5.35
CA THR A 298 3.43 -0.11 5.92
C THR A 298 2.04 0.47 6.15
N PHE A 299 1.10 0.19 5.24
CA PHE A 299 -0.27 0.69 5.36
C PHE A 299 -1.32 -0.35 5.01
N GLY A 300 -1.22 -1.06 3.88
CA GLY A 300 -2.15 -2.12 3.47
C GLY A 300 -3.46 -1.60 2.90
N LEU A 301 -3.42 -0.84 1.80
CA LEU A 301 -4.62 -0.34 1.12
C LEU A 301 -5.65 -1.43 0.83
N VAL A 302 -5.20 -2.62 0.43
CA VAL A 302 -6.07 -3.78 0.16
C VAL A 302 -6.93 -4.19 1.36
N THR A 303 -6.44 -3.95 2.58
CA THR A 303 -7.17 -4.20 3.82
C THR A 303 -8.31 -3.22 4.02
N LEU A 304 -8.07 -1.94 3.72
CA LEU A 304 -9.12 -0.91 3.76
C LEU A 304 -10.16 -1.14 2.66
N GLU A 305 -9.71 -1.48 1.45
CA GLU A 305 -10.59 -1.78 0.31
C GLU A 305 -11.54 -2.94 0.61
N SER A 306 -11.01 -4.01 1.21
CA SER A 306 -11.80 -5.16 1.63
C SER A 306 -12.86 -4.77 2.66
N GLN A 307 -12.45 -4.11 3.73
CA GLN A 307 -13.36 -3.68 4.80
C GLN A 307 -14.39 -2.65 4.30
N ALA A 308 -13.98 -1.72 3.45
CA ALA A 308 -14.90 -0.77 2.82
C ALA A 308 -16.02 -1.47 2.03
N CYS A 309 -15.71 -2.61 1.39
CA CYS A 309 -16.68 -3.45 0.69
C CYS A 309 -17.56 -4.31 1.63
N GLY A 310 -17.35 -4.26 2.93
CA GLY A 310 -18.08 -5.09 3.90
C GLY A 310 -17.48 -6.49 4.10
N THR A 311 -16.28 -6.75 3.59
CA THR A 311 -15.58 -8.03 3.76
C THR A 311 -14.59 -7.91 4.90
N PRO A 312 -14.78 -8.63 6.03
CA PRO A 312 -13.90 -8.57 7.17
C PRO A 312 -12.50 -9.10 6.82
N VAL A 313 -11.50 -8.65 7.58
CA VAL A 313 -10.11 -8.98 7.34
C VAL A 313 -9.54 -9.70 8.55
N ILE A 314 -8.72 -10.71 8.30
CA ILE A 314 -7.89 -11.35 9.32
C ILE A 314 -6.40 -11.08 9.04
N GLY A 315 -5.64 -10.78 10.11
CA GLY A 315 -4.22 -10.52 10.06
C GLY A 315 -3.42 -11.34 11.08
N ILE A 316 -2.16 -10.97 11.24
CA ILE A 316 -1.23 -11.54 12.22
C ILE A 316 -0.94 -10.46 13.27
N ARG A 317 -1.04 -10.79 14.56
CA ARG A 317 -0.77 -9.87 15.66
C ARG A 317 0.65 -9.33 15.63
N GLY A 318 0.82 -8.08 16.06
CA GLY A 318 2.11 -7.40 16.06
C GLY A 318 2.58 -6.99 14.66
N SER A 319 1.70 -7.09 13.65
CA SER A 319 1.91 -6.48 12.35
C SER A 319 1.51 -5.00 12.38
N TYR A 320 1.99 -4.21 11.41
CA TYR A 320 1.53 -2.81 11.29
C TYR A 320 0.05 -2.68 10.86
N MET A 321 -0.65 -3.82 10.68
CA MET A 321 -2.07 -3.86 10.33
C MET A 321 -2.99 -3.68 11.52
N ASP A 322 -2.49 -3.76 12.74
CA ASP A 322 -3.25 -3.70 14.00
C ASP A 322 -4.17 -2.45 14.09
N ARG A 323 -3.82 -1.38 13.39
CA ARG A 323 -4.55 -0.11 13.40
C ARG A 323 -5.60 0.06 12.32
N ILE A 324 -5.53 -0.72 11.24
CA ILE A 324 -6.40 -0.58 10.06
C ILE A 324 -7.30 -1.79 9.82
N ILE A 325 -7.11 -2.88 10.54
CA ILE A 325 -8.05 -3.99 10.58
C ILE A 325 -8.99 -3.76 11.77
N HIS A 326 -10.26 -3.52 11.49
CA HIS A 326 -11.27 -3.08 12.47
C HIS A 326 -12.14 -4.25 12.93
N ASN A 327 -11.50 -5.29 13.45
CA ASN A 327 -12.14 -6.39 14.18
C ASN A 327 -11.29 -6.71 15.43
N ASP A 328 -11.84 -7.55 16.31
CA ASP A 328 -11.13 -7.92 17.53
C ASP A 328 -9.87 -8.74 17.21
N GLN A 329 -8.71 -8.25 17.66
CA GLN A 329 -7.41 -8.90 17.51
C GLN A 329 -7.33 -10.25 18.22
N ALA A 330 -8.27 -10.56 19.11
CA ALA A 330 -8.35 -11.87 19.75
C ALA A 330 -8.49 -13.00 18.72
N PHE A 331 -9.12 -12.72 17.59
CA PHE A 331 -9.32 -13.68 16.50
C PHE A 331 -8.16 -13.72 15.48
N TRP A 332 -7.14 -12.88 15.60
CA TRP A 332 -6.01 -12.88 14.68
C TRP A 332 -5.01 -13.97 15.00
N ALA A 333 -4.20 -14.35 14.00
CA ALA A 333 -3.09 -15.27 14.25
C ALA A 333 -2.14 -14.70 15.31
N GLY A 334 -1.92 -15.44 16.40
CA GLY A 334 -1.08 -15.02 17.52
C GLY A 334 0.39 -14.95 17.15
N GLU A 335 0.80 -15.72 16.13
CA GLU A 335 2.17 -15.84 15.66
C GLU A 335 2.22 -15.86 14.13
N ASN A 336 3.36 -15.48 13.56
CA ASN A 336 3.62 -15.57 12.13
C ASN A 336 3.99 -17.01 11.72
N THR A 337 3.05 -17.94 11.89
CA THR A 337 3.18 -19.34 11.49
C THR A 337 1.98 -19.80 10.67
N PRO A 338 2.15 -20.78 9.76
CA PRO A 338 1.04 -21.36 9.01
C PRO A 338 -0.05 -21.95 9.92
N GLU A 339 0.34 -22.59 11.00
CA GLU A 339 -0.54 -23.22 11.97
C GLU A 339 -1.42 -22.19 12.69
N ALA A 340 -0.82 -21.10 13.20
CA ALA A 340 -1.56 -20.04 13.88
C ALA A 340 -2.51 -19.32 12.91
N LEU A 341 -2.10 -19.08 11.66
CA LEU A 341 -2.97 -18.43 10.67
C LEU A 341 -4.13 -19.36 10.27
N ALA A 342 -3.90 -20.66 10.11
CA ALA A 342 -4.95 -21.62 9.80
C ALA A 342 -6.00 -21.71 10.92
N LEU A 343 -5.57 -21.79 12.18
CA LEU A 343 -6.46 -21.80 13.33
C LEU A 343 -7.28 -20.51 13.42
N ALA A 344 -6.62 -19.35 13.27
CA ALA A 344 -7.29 -18.06 13.32
C ALA A 344 -8.34 -17.91 12.22
N ILE A 345 -8.08 -18.40 10.99
CA ILE A 345 -9.08 -18.44 9.91
C ILE A 345 -10.25 -19.34 10.32
N ALA A 346 -9.98 -20.55 10.82
CA ALA A 346 -11.00 -21.51 11.21
C ALA A 346 -11.90 -20.98 12.35
N GLU A 347 -11.34 -20.26 13.31
CA GLU A 347 -12.05 -19.63 14.42
C GLU A 347 -12.89 -18.43 13.93
N THR A 348 -12.27 -17.51 13.19
CA THR A 348 -12.95 -16.31 12.66
C THR A 348 -14.14 -16.68 11.77
N THR A 349 -14.01 -17.71 10.93
CA THR A 349 -15.10 -18.17 10.05
C THR A 349 -16.24 -18.88 10.79
N SER A 350 -16.13 -19.09 12.10
CA SER A 350 -17.23 -19.55 12.96
C SER A 350 -18.05 -18.41 13.54
N LEU A 351 -17.63 -17.15 13.34
CA LEU A 351 -18.34 -15.96 13.77
C LEU A 351 -19.29 -15.46 12.69
N ASP A 352 -20.11 -14.48 13.04
CA ASP A 352 -20.93 -13.75 12.06
C ASP A 352 -20.05 -12.80 11.24
N LEU A 353 -19.54 -13.29 10.11
CA LEU A 353 -18.69 -12.53 9.20
C LEU A 353 -19.42 -11.31 8.60
N ALA A 354 -20.73 -11.40 8.41
CA ALA A 354 -21.50 -10.28 7.88
C ALA A 354 -21.58 -9.13 8.88
N ALA A 355 -21.82 -9.44 10.15
CA ALA A 355 -21.80 -8.43 11.22
C ALA A 355 -20.43 -7.78 11.38
N LEU A 356 -19.34 -8.57 11.35
CA LEU A 356 -17.96 -8.05 11.38
C LEU A 356 -17.69 -7.14 10.19
N GLY A 357 -18.13 -7.52 9.00
CA GLY A 357 -17.97 -6.74 7.78
C GLY A 357 -18.69 -5.39 7.83
N VAL A 358 -19.94 -5.38 8.32
CA VAL A 358 -20.72 -4.14 8.50
C VAL A 358 -20.03 -3.19 9.47
N GLN A 359 -19.58 -3.70 10.63
CA GLN A 359 -18.86 -2.90 11.62
C GLN A 359 -17.57 -2.30 11.04
N ALA A 360 -16.73 -3.10 10.39
CA ALA A 360 -15.49 -2.65 9.80
C ALA A 360 -15.71 -1.65 8.67
N SER A 361 -16.71 -1.87 7.82
CA SER A 361 -17.08 -0.96 6.74
C SER A 361 -17.49 0.42 7.28
N GLY A 362 -18.31 0.48 8.32
CA GLY A 362 -18.72 1.74 8.96
C GLY A 362 -17.52 2.57 9.42
N VAL A 363 -16.56 1.94 10.11
CA VAL A 363 -15.34 2.62 10.58
C VAL A 363 -14.47 3.11 9.40
N VAL A 364 -14.34 2.29 8.35
CA VAL A 364 -13.51 2.65 7.19
C VAL A 364 -14.13 3.82 6.42
N HIS A 365 -15.41 3.81 6.18
CA HIS A 365 -16.12 4.89 5.48
C HIS A 365 -16.04 6.22 6.25
N GLU A 366 -16.12 6.18 7.58
CA GLU A 366 -16.04 7.37 8.43
C GLU A 366 -14.61 7.98 8.45
N ARG A 367 -13.56 7.15 8.52
CA ARG A 367 -12.21 7.62 8.87
C ARG A 367 -11.23 7.68 7.72
N TYR A 368 -11.40 6.85 6.69
CA TYR A 368 -10.39 6.59 5.66
C TYR A 368 -10.86 6.97 4.25
N SER A 369 -11.86 7.82 4.07
CA SER A 369 -12.17 8.36 2.75
C SER A 369 -11.01 9.19 2.22
N TRP A 370 -10.68 9.07 0.93
CA TRP A 370 -9.65 9.91 0.31
C TRP A 370 -9.94 11.40 0.47
N ASP A 371 -11.20 11.81 0.40
CA ASP A 371 -11.58 13.21 0.56
C ASP A 371 -11.13 13.76 1.91
N GLY A 372 -11.45 13.08 3.00
CA GLY A 372 -11.03 13.48 4.34
C GLY A 372 -9.51 13.41 4.56
N VAL A 373 -8.82 12.47 3.89
CA VAL A 373 -7.35 12.39 3.92
C VAL A 373 -6.73 13.58 3.21
N PHE A 374 -7.20 13.90 2.00
CA PHE A 374 -6.65 15.01 1.22
C PHE A 374 -7.04 16.37 1.78
N ASP A 375 -8.20 16.55 2.39
CA ASP A 375 -8.54 17.76 3.14
C ASP A 375 -7.46 18.10 4.19
N ARG A 376 -7.05 17.09 4.99
CA ARG A 376 -5.98 17.26 6.00
C ARG A 376 -4.62 17.51 5.36
N LEU A 377 -4.26 16.78 4.31
CA LEU A 377 -2.99 16.94 3.61
C LEU A 377 -2.86 18.33 2.98
N PHE A 378 -3.88 18.80 2.29
CA PHE A 378 -3.89 20.10 1.64
C PHE A 378 -3.93 21.26 2.64
N ALA A 379 -4.53 21.06 3.82
CA ALA A 379 -4.43 22.03 4.91
C ALA A 379 -2.98 22.22 5.37
N ILE A 380 -2.20 21.13 5.44
CA ILE A 380 -0.76 21.21 5.74
C ILE A 380 -0.02 21.97 4.63
N TYR A 381 -0.24 21.65 3.35
CA TYR A 381 0.41 22.35 2.24
C TYR A 381 0.14 23.85 2.26
N ARG A 382 -1.13 24.25 2.45
CA ARG A 382 -1.51 25.65 2.55
C ARG A 382 -0.88 26.37 3.75
N SER A 383 -0.68 25.69 4.87
CA SER A 383 -0.01 26.26 6.03
C SER A 383 1.45 26.62 5.79
N LEU A 384 2.14 25.87 4.91
CA LEU A 384 3.54 26.06 4.55
C LEU A 384 3.76 27.23 3.59
N GLN A 385 2.72 27.70 2.91
CA GLN A 385 2.81 28.81 1.96
C GLN A 385 2.62 30.20 2.62
N ARG A 386 2.17 30.25 3.88
CA ARG A 386 1.87 31.51 4.59
C ARG A 386 3.08 32.12 5.28
N HIS A 387 4.24 31.54 5.08
CA HIS A 387 5.52 31.99 5.60
C HIS A 387 6.51 32.24 4.47
#